data_a6b7ab5a3e75285002ce9ce1da323428
#
_entry.id   a6b7ab5a3e75285002ce9ce1da323428
#
_cell.length_a   1.000
_cell.length_b   1.000
_cell.length_c   1.000
_cell.angle_alpha   90.00
_cell.angle_beta   90.00
_cell.angle_gamma   90.00
#
_symmetry.space_group_name_H-M   'P 1'
#
loop_
_entity.id
_entity.type
_entity.pdbx_description
1 polymer ?
#
loop_
_entity_poly.entity_id
_entity_poly.type
_entity_poly.pdbx_seq_one_letter_code
_entity_poly.pdbx_strand_id
1 'polypeptide(L)'
;MTRALSHITLAAALAACVAVGCAPPFPRELLDKTEKNIPFAAVQNEPEKFAGKLLMVGGMIVDTKNLKAGSSIEVLQKPLDGEGRPVQTDETGGRFLVVTQAYVHAAALHRGRRVTIIGE
;
A
#
# COMPACT_ATOMS: atom_id res chain seq x y z
N MET A 1 10.47 -41.98 -19.84
CA MET A 1 9.96 -41.94 -18.48
C MET A 1 10.49 -40.72 -17.74
N THR A 2 11.78 -40.56 -17.65
CA THR A 2 12.39 -39.42 -17.01
C THR A 2 12.05 -38.08 -17.69
N ARG A 3 11.80 -38.10 -18.98
CA ARG A 3 11.44 -36.89 -19.74
C ARG A 3 10.10 -36.30 -19.31
N ALA A 4 9.12 -37.18 -19.04
CA ALA A 4 7.80 -36.73 -18.61
C ALA A 4 7.87 -36.01 -17.26
N LEU A 5 8.69 -36.49 -16.34
CA LEU A 5 8.88 -35.87 -15.04
C LEU A 5 9.52 -34.49 -15.17
N SER A 6 10.50 -34.35 -16.06
CA SER A 6 11.14 -33.07 -16.31
C SER A 6 10.15 -32.04 -16.85
N HIS A 7 9.28 -32.44 -17.74
CA HIS A 7 8.28 -31.57 -18.30
C HIS A 7 7.24 -31.12 -17.25
N ILE A 8 6.84 -32.01 -16.38
CA ILE A 8 5.90 -31.69 -15.31
C ILE A 8 6.53 -30.70 -14.34
N THR A 9 7.77 -30.90 -13.96
CA THR A 9 8.48 -30.01 -13.06
C THR A 9 8.59 -28.60 -13.66
N LEU A 10 8.92 -28.50 -14.93
CA LEU A 10 9.03 -27.22 -15.61
C LEU A 10 7.69 -26.50 -15.65
N ALA A 11 6.61 -27.21 -15.95
CA ALA A 11 5.28 -26.62 -15.98
C ALA A 11 4.87 -26.10 -14.61
N ALA A 12 5.18 -26.81 -13.54
CA ALA A 12 4.89 -26.37 -12.19
C ALA A 12 5.66 -25.08 -11.83
N ALA A 13 6.92 -25.00 -12.18
CA ALA A 13 7.73 -23.81 -11.95
C ALA A 13 7.18 -22.61 -12.71
N LEU A 14 6.76 -22.79 -13.94
CA LEU A 14 6.17 -21.73 -14.74
C LEU A 14 4.85 -21.24 -14.15
N ALA A 15 4.01 -22.14 -13.69
CA ALA A 15 2.75 -21.79 -13.04
C ALA A 15 2.99 -20.96 -11.77
N ALA A 16 4.00 -21.31 -10.98
CA ALA A 16 4.36 -20.56 -9.79
C ALA A 16 4.78 -19.12 -10.12
N CYS A 17 5.56 -18.92 -11.18
CA CYS A 17 5.96 -17.60 -11.62
C CYS A 17 4.76 -16.75 -12.05
N VAL A 18 3.82 -17.32 -12.76
CA VAL A 18 2.60 -16.63 -13.17
C VAL A 18 1.77 -16.23 -11.97
N ALA A 19 1.64 -17.10 -10.97
CA ALA A 19 0.90 -16.80 -9.75
C ALA A 19 1.50 -15.62 -9.00
N VAL A 20 2.83 -15.56 -8.91
CA VAL A 20 3.53 -14.43 -8.26
C VAL A 20 3.28 -13.14 -9.04
N GLY A 21 3.32 -13.17 -10.37
CA GLY A 21 3.08 -12.00 -11.19
C GLY A 21 1.65 -11.45 -11.08
N CYS A 22 0.69 -12.27 -10.68
CA CYS A 22 -0.70 -11.89 -10.52
C CYS A 22 -1.09 -11.62 -9.06
N ALA A 23 -0.15 -11.74 -8.12
CA ALA A 23 -0.43 -11.52 -6.70
C ALA A 23 -0.82 -10.06 -6.43
N PRO A 24 -1.82 -9.80 -5.59
CA PRO A 24 -2.15 -8.44 -5.18
C PRO A 24 -0.99 -7.83 -4.38
N PRO A 25 -0.87 -6.47 -4.37
CA PRO A 25 0.23 -5.79 -3.67
C PRO A 25 0.22 -5.98 -2.16
N PHE A 26 -0.95 -6.30 -1.58
CA PHE A 26 -1.08 -6.56 -0.15
C PHE A 26 -1.55 -7.99 0.09
N PRO A 27 -1.11 -8.63 1.19
CA PRO A 27 -1.62 -9.93 1.57
C PRO A 27 -3.13 -9.91 1.77
N ARG A 28 -3.81 -10.98 1.36
CA ARG A 28 -5.26 -11.07 1.50
C ARG A 28 -5.71 -10.93 2.96
N GLU A 29 -4.97 -11.50 3.90
CA GLU A 29 -5.30 -11.40 5.32
C GLU A 29 -5.34 -9.95 5.79
N LEU A 30 -4.40 -9.15 5.32
CA LEU A 30 -4.36 -7.73 5.64
C LEU A 30 -5.53 -6.99 5.00
N LEU A 31 -5.84 -7.30 3.74
CA LEU A 31 -6.98 -6.71 3.05
C LEU A 31 -8.29 -7.04 3.73
N ASP A 32 -8.44 -8.27 4.22
CA ASP A 32 -9.67 -8.71 4.90
C ASP A 32 -9.89 -7.98 6.23
N LYS A 33 -8.82 -7.63 6.92
CA LYS A 33 -8.87 -6.88 8.18
C LYS A 33 -9.01 -5.39 8.00
N THR A 34 -8.82 -4.89 6.79
CA THR A 34 -8.87 -3.47 6.50
C THR A 34 -10.32 -3.02 6.38
N GLU A 35 -10.66 -1.92 7.06
CA GLU A 35 -11.98 -1.30 6.93
C GLU A 35 -12.18 -0.79 5.51
N LYS A 36 -13.36 -1.01 4.95
CA LYS A 36 -13.65 -0.67 3.56
C LYS A 36 -14.62 0.50 3.48
N ASN A 37 -14.49 1.25 2.39
CA ASN A 37 -15.42 2.35 2.08
C ASN A 37 -15.44 3.44 3.15
N ILE A 38 -14.30 3.72 3.77
CA ILE A 38 -14.17 4.80 4.72
C ILE A 38 -13.67 6.05 3.98
N PRO A 39 -14.49 7.10 3.90
CA PRO A 39 -14.04 8.35 3.30
C PRO A 39 -12.91 8.98 4.13
N PHE A 40 -11.92 9.54 3.45
CA PHE A 40 -10.81 10.22 4.12
C PHE A 40 -11.31 11.37 5.00
N ALA A 41 -12.32 12.10 4.54
CA ALA A 41 -12.93 13.18 5.31
C ALA A 41 -13.49 12.72 6.66
N ALA A 42 -14.05 11.52 6.71
CA ALA A 42 -14.57 10.97 7.96
C ALA A 42 -13.44 10.73 8.98
N VAL A 43 -12.31 10.24 8.51
CA VAL A 43 -11.14 10.04 9.37
C VAL A 43 -10.58 11.37 9.88
N GLN A 44 -10.55 12.38 9.03
CA GLN A 44 -10.10 13.71 9.43
C GLN A 44 -11.00 14.36 10.47
N ASN A 45 -12.31 14.21 10.31
CA ASN A 45 -13.29 14.86 11.17
C ASN A 45 -13.45 14.17 12.52
N GLU A 46 -13.33 12.85 12.55
CA GLU A 46 -13.54 12.04 13.74
C GLU A 46 -12.47 10.97 13.89
N PRO A 47 -11.19 11.36 14.07
CA PRO A 47 -10.09 10.39 14.10
C PRO A 47 -10.22 9.37 15.23
N GLU A 48 -10.85 9.71 16.33
CA GLU A 48 -11.02 8.79 17.46
C GLU A 48 -11.85 7.56 17.14
N LYS A 49 -12.78 7.70 16.21
CA LYS A 49 -13.63 6.57 15.79
C LYS A 49 -12.85 5.50 15.03
N PHE A 50 -11.72 5.88 14.45
CA PHE A 50 -10.93 5.00 13.60
C PHE A 50 -9.62 4.57 14.25
N ALA A 51 -9.35 5.00 15.46
CA ALA A 51 -8.15 4.61 16.18
C ALA A 51 -8.14 3.08 16.38
N GLY A 52 -7.01 2.46 16.07
CA GLY A 52 -6.86 1.00 16.16
C GLY A 52 -7.45 0.22 15.00
N LYS A 53 -8.10 0.88 14.06
CA LYS A 53 -8.64 0.22 12.86
C LYS A 53 -7.65 0.31 11.70
N LEU A 54 -7.59 -0.73 10.89
CA LEU A 54 -6.77 -0.72 9.70
C LEU A 54 -7.51 0.00 8.58
N LEU A 55 -6.87 1.01 8.03
CA LEU A 55 -7.41 1.84 6.95
C LEU A 55 -6.50 1.78 5.73
N MET A 56 -7.09 1.86 4.56
CA MET A 56 -6.35 1.98 3.31
C MET A 56 -6.45 3.41 2.82
N VAL A 57 -5.32 4.05 2.69
CA VAL A 57 -5.22 5.43 2.20
C VAL A 57 -4.07 5.53 1.22
N GLY A 58 -4.10 6.52 0.38
CA GLY A 58 -3.02 6.69 -0.58
C GLY A 58 -2.94 8.11 -1.10
N GLY A 59 -1.94 8.33 -1.91
CA GLY A 59 -1.70 9.62 -2.51
C GLY A 59 -0.30 9.74 -3.08
N MET A 60 0.18 10.96 -3.09
CA MET A 60 1.50 11.31 -3.62
C MET A 60 2.42 11.75 -2.49
N ILE A 61 3.62 11.19 -2.46
CA ILE A 61 4.60 11.53 -1.43
C ILE A 61 5.06 12.97 -1.62
N VAL A 62 4.99 13.74 -0.53
CA VAL A 62 5.48 15.12 -0.47
C VAL A 62 6.87 15.17 0.14
N ASP A 63 7.12 14.39 1.18
CA ASP A 63 8.39 14.38 1.88
C ASP A 63 8.59 13.07 2.63
N THR A 64 9.84 12.66 2.78
CA THR A 64 10.21 11.46 3.54
C THR A 64 11.39 11.82 4.44
N LYS A 65 11.25 11.55 5.74
CA LYS A 65 12.29 11.82 6.73
C LYS A 65 12.61 10.56 7.52
N ASN A 66 13.89 10.26 7.68
CA ASN A 66 14.36 9.24 8.59
C ASN A 66 14.63 9.88 9.95
N LEU A 67 14.01 9.31 10.96
CA LEU A 67 14.08 9.78 12.35
C LEU A 67 14.89 8.78 13.18
N LYS A 68 15.15 9.09 14.44
CA LYS A 68 15.88 8.17 15.32
C LYS A 68 15.18 6.82 15.50
N ALA A 69 13.85 6.83 15.53
CA ALA A 69 13.06 5.63 15.81
C ALA A 69 12.24 5.17 14.60
N GLY A 70 12.70 5.47 13.37
CA GLY A 70 11.97 5.04 12.18
C GLY A 70 11.92 6.11 11.12
N SER A 71 10.79 6.20 10.42
CA SER A 71 10.60 7.14 9.32
C SER A 71 9.24 7.82 9.40
N SER A 72 9.17 9.02 8.84
CA SER A 72 7.94 9.78 8.68
C SER A 72 7.78 10.12 7.20
N ILE A 73 6.62 9.81 6.65
CA ILE A 73 6.30 10.06 5.24
C ILE A 73 5.09 10.98 5.19
N GLU A 74 5.27 12.15 4.59
CA GLU A 74 4.17 13.07 4.37
C GLU A 74 3.56 12.80 3.01
N VAL A 75 2.25 12.60 2.97
CA VAL A 75 1.51 12.21 1.77
C VAL A 75 0.39 13.20 1.51
N LEU A 76 0.28 13.67 0.27
CA LEU A 76 -0.88 14.43 -0.19
C LEU A 76 -1.93 13.41 -0.61
N GLN A 77 -3.04 13.37 0.11
CA GLN A 77 -4.08 12.37 -0.09
C GLN A 77 -4.69 12.47 -1.49
N LYS A 78 -4.91 11.31 -2.09
CA LYS A 78 -5.64 11.16 -3.35
C LYS A 78 -6.68 10.05 -3.20
N PRO A 79 -7.83 10.16 -3.88
CA PRO A 79 -8.78 9.06 -3.91
C PRO A 79 -8.14 7.81 -4.51
N LEU A 80 -8.57 6.65 -4.04
CA LEU A 80 -8.13 5.37 -4.58
C LEU A 80 -9.15 4.84 -5.58
N ASP A 81 -8.67 4.20 -6.64
CA ASP A 81 -9.54 3.52 -7.60
C ASP A 81 -10.00 2.16 -7.07
N GLY A 82 -10.76 1.41 -7.86
CA GLY A 82 -11.26 0.10 -7.46
C GLY A 82 -10.18 -0.94 -7.20
N GLU A 83 -8.95 -0.70 -7.67
CA GLU A 83 -7.80 -1.56 -7.44
C GLU A 83 -6.92 -1.08 -6.30
N GLY A 84 -7.30 0.00 -5.63
CA GLY A 84 -6.54 0.57 -4.53
C GLY A 84 -5.36 1.44 -4.96
N ARG A 85 -5.37 1.94 -6.17
CA ARG A 85 -4.30 2.82 -6.68
C ARG A 85 -4.71 4.28 -6.57
N PRO A 86 -3.80 5.18 -6.18
CA PRO A 86 -4.11 6.61 -6.17
C PRO A 86 -4.43 7.12 -7.58
N VAL A 87 -5.55 7.82 -7.69
CA VAL A 87 -5.99 8.42 -8.94
C VAL A 87 -5.20 9.69 -9.22
N GLN A 88 -4.84 9.91 -10.49
CA GLN A 88 -4.23 11.17 -10.91
C GLN A 88 -5.31 12.23 -11.04
N THR A 89 -5.47 13.03 -10.01
CA THR A 89 -6.48 14.09 -9.95
C THR A 89 -5.96 15.21 -9.07
N ASP A 90 -6.56 16.38 -9.20
CA ASP A 90 -6.28 17.50 -8.30
C ASP A 90 -7.06 17.39 -7.00
N GLU A 91 -8.01 16.46 -6.91
CA GLU A 91 -8.75 16.23 -5.67
C GLU A 91 -7.84 15.75 -4.56
N THR A 92 -8.01 16.35 -3.40
CA THR A 92 -7.27 15.94 -2.20
C THR A 92 -8.06 16.33 -0.95
N GLY A 93 -7.97 15.49 0.07
CA GLY A 93 -8.46 15.82 1.41
C GLY A 93 -7.41 16.51 2.27
N GLY A 94 -6.23 16.78 1.73
CA GLY A 94 -5.12 17.37 2.44
C GLY A 94 -3.96 16.40 2.61
N ARG A 95 -3.08 16.70 3.55
CA ARG A 95 -1.89 15.92 3.81
C ARG A 95 -2.07 15.04 5.05
N PHE A 96 -1.40 13.91 5.07
CA PHE A 96 -1.33 13.07 6.25
C PHE A 96 0.07 12.52 6.43
N LEU A 97 0.38 12.13 7.65
CA LEU A 97 1.68 11.57 7.99
C LEU A 97 1.56 10.07 8.20
N VAL A 98 2.50 9.35 7.60
CA VAL A 98 2.70 7.92 7.89
C VAL A 98 3.93 7.82 8.77
N VAL A 99 3.77 7.26 9.96
CA VAL A 99 4.87 7.05 10.89
C VAL A 99 5.11 5.55 10.99
N THR A 100 6.33 5.13 10.75
CA THR A 100 6.72 3.72 10.83
C THR A 100 8.00 3.58 11.63
N GLN A 101 8.14 2.47 12.32
CA GLN A 101 9.37 2.14 13.03
C GLN A 101 10.48 1.67 12.10
N ALA A 102 10.14 1.30 10.88
CA ALA A 102 11.11 0.88 9.87
C ALA A 102 11.75 2.08 9.19
N TYR A 103 13.02 1.95 8.82
CA TYR A 103 13.67 2.93 7.96
C TYR A 103 13.33 2.62 6.51
N VAL A 104 12.91 3.64 5.78
CA VAL A 104 12.57 3.49 4.36
C VAL A 104 13.66 4.13 3.50
N HIS A 105 13.80 3.60 2.29
CA HIS A 105 14.75 4.15 1.33
C HIS A 105 14.15 5.39 0.69
N ALA A 106 14.69 6.56 1.01
CA ALA A 106 14.21 7.82 0.46
C ALA A 106 14.35 7.88 -1.07
N ALA A 107 15.32 7.15 -1.64
CA ALA A 107 15.46 7.05 -3.08
C ALA A 107 14.30 6.30 -3.74
N ALA A 108 13.67 5.35 -3.04
CA ALA A 108 12.52 4.61 -3.54
C ALA A 108 11.20 5.33 -3.22
N LEU A 109 11.13 6.00 -2.07
CA LEU A 109 9.93 6.71 -1.61
C LEU A 109 10.15 8.23 -1.69
N HIS A 110 10.53 8.71 -2.84
CA HIS A 110 10.82 10.12 -3.07
C HIS A 110 9.55 10.92 -3.38
N ARG A 111 9.69 12.24 -3.28
CA ARG A 111 8.62 13.18 -3.65
C ARG A 111 8.08 12.88 -5.04
N GLY A 112 6.77 12.95 -5.18
CA GLY A 112 6.07 12.73 -6.44
C GLY A 112 5.67 11.28 -6.69
N ARG A 113 6.17 10.34 -5.91
CA ARG A 113 5.80 8.94 -6.06
C ARG A 113 4.41 8.68 -5.46
N ARG A 114 3.62 7.90 -6.16
CA ARG A 114 2.29 7.49 -5.68
C ARG A 114 2.43 6.26 -4.80
N VAL A 115 1.69 6.25 -3.70
CA VAL A 115 1.71 5.15 -2.74
C VAL A 115 0.32 4.83 -2.25
N THR A 116 0.12 3.59 -1.89
CA THR A 116 -1.06 3.14 -1.16
C THR A 116 -0.58 2.48 0.13
N ILE A 117 -1.21 2.85 1.23
CA ILE A 117 -0.76 2.48 2.57
C ILE A 117 -1.93 1.85 3.32
N ILE A 118 -1.66 0.74 4.01
CA ILE A 118 -2.57 0.19 5.00
C ILE A 118 -1.93 0.39 6.37
N GLY A 119 -2.66 1.05 7.26
CA GLY A 119 -2.17 1.35 8.60
C GLY A 119 -3.29 1.73 9.54
N GLU A 120 -2.92 1.97 10.78
CA GLU A 120 -3.83 2.38 11.84
C GLU A 120 -3.86 3.88 12.04
#